data_79e4c3bda0f75e3a55298c0e862d58e5
#
_entry.id   79e4c3bda0f75e3a55298c0e862d58e5
#
_cell.length_a   1.000
_cell.length_b   1.000
_cell.length_c   1.000
_cell.angle_alpha   90.00
_cell.angle_beta   90.00
_cell.angle_gamma   90.00
#
_symmetry.space_group_name_H-M   'P 1'
#
loop_
_entity.id
_entity.type
_entity.pdbx_description
1 polymer ?
#
loop_
_entity_poly.entity_id
_entity_poly.type
_entity_poly.pdbx_seq_one_letter_code
_entity_poly.pdbx_strand_id
1 'polypeptide(L)'
;MILPLLLAGVLLRHFFSLLDKKITLPSFTKTSTASLLPSLLVAGLLLVPTDDVKAEVTIDPAILTELEARLTQAPRCLPNCAAIESVKLNAQQDQLTIEMVVHSSDLISLPLPADKSQWWPTRVSVDGKDATLVQSANQTLLVSLPKGRHTLLLTANLQGRDALNLEFPVSLHNVSANTNGWEVSGAPTAEQHSHSLQLHRVERDQPPPKSDPL
;
A
#
# COMPACT_ATOMS: atom_id res chain seq x y z
N MET A 1 42.21 22.36 -21.43
CA MET A 1 41.70 21.04 -21.90
C MET A 1 42.22 19.86 -21.06
N ILE A 2 42.59 20.02 -19.80
CA ILE A 2 43.14 18.94 -18.92
C ILE A 2 42.05 18.33 -18.01
N LEU A 3 41.01 19.06 -17.71
CA LEU A 3 39.93 18.67 -16.77
C LEU A 3 39.11 17.43 -17.22
N PRO A 4 38.70 17.28 -18.52
CA PRO A 4 37.95 16.12 -18.96
C PRO A 4 38.73 14.81 -18.94
N LEU A 5 40.06 14.88 -19.14
CA LEU A 5 40.95 13.69 -19.11
C LEU A 5 41.10 13.14 -17.69
N LEU A 6 41.14 13.99 -16.68
CA LEU A 6 41.19 13.56 -15.28
C LEU A 6 39.87 12.92 -14.83
N LEU A 7 38.72 13.46 -15.29
CA LEU A 7 37.42 12.89 -14.97
C LEU A 7 37.22 11.52 -15.61
N ALA A 8 37.66 11.33 -16.85
CA ALA A 8 37.61 10.05 -17.53
C ALA A 8 38.46 8.98 -16.83
N GLY A 9 39.67 9.36 -16.33
CA GLY A 9 40.51 8.46 -15.57
C GLY A 9 39.93 8.00 -14.25
N VAL A 10 39.25 8.89 -13.54
CA VAL A 10 38.55 8.55 -12.26
C VAL A 10 37.38 7.61 -12.50
N LEU A 11 36.57 7.86 -13.52
CA LEU A 11 35.42 7.01 -13.88
C LEU A 11 35.88 5.61 -14.33
N LEU A 12 36.95 5.53 -15.12
CA LEU A 12 37.52 4.23 -15.55
C LEU A 12 38.00 3.41 -14.35
N ARG A 13 38.67 4.06 -13.40
CA ARG A 13 39.17 3.40 -12.18
C ARG A 13 38.02 2.92 -11.30
N HIS A 14 36.96 3.67 -11.22
CA HIS A 14 35.75 3.26 -10.48
C HIS A 14 35.02 2.09 -11.14
N PHE A 15 34.95 2.07 -12.47
CA PHE A 15 34.34 0.98 -13.24
C PHE A 15 35.12 -0.33 -13.10
N PHE A 16 36.44 -0.30 -13.15
CA PHE A 16 37.28 -1.50 -12.92
C PHE A 16 37.22 -1.99 -11.48
N SER A 17 37.06 -1.12 -10.50
CA SER A 17 36.86 -1.50 -9.08
C SER A 17 35.55 -2.22 -8.83
N LEU A 18 34.53 -1.98 -9.65
CA LEU A 18 33.22 -2.65 -9.55
C LEU A 18 33.21 -4.01 -10.27
N LEU A 19 34.03 -4.19 -11.27
CA LEU A 19 34.18 -5.46 -12.01
C LEU A 19 34.97 -6.52 -11.24
N ASP A 20 35.91 -6.12 -10.39
CA ASP A 20 36.75 -7.05 -9.63
C ASP A 20 36.02 -7.80 -8.49
N LYS A 21 34.78 -7.44 -8.21
CA LYS A 21 34.01 -8.02 -7.09
C LYS A 21 33.16 -9.25 -7.43
N LYS A 22 33.12 -9.74 -8.69
CA LYS A 22 32.18 -10.84 -9.05
C LYS A 22 32.58 -11.78 -10.18
N ILE A 23 33.89 -12.04 -10.45
CA ILE A 23 34.24 -13.08 -11.42
C ILE A 23 35.26 -14.04 -10.80
N THR A 24 34.75 -15.12 -10.22
CA THR A 24 35.54 -16.35 -10.02
C THR A 24 35.62 -17.08 -11.36
N LEU A 25 36.76 -16.92 -12.05
CA LEU A 25 37.08 -17.67 -13.26
C LEU A 25 37.70 -19.03 -12.90
N PRO A 26 37.32 -20.12 -13.57
CA PRO A 26 38.01 -21.40 -13.44
C PRO A 26 39.36 -21.32 -14.11
N SER A 27 40.36 -21.97 -13.47
CA SER A 27 41.74 -22.05 -13.90
C SER A 27 41.89 -22.71 -15.27
N PHE A 28 42.48 -22.01 -16.25
CA PHE A 28 43.01 -22.62 -17.45
C PHE A 28 44.52 -22.53 -17.46
N THR A 29 45.13 -23.67 -17.76
CA THR A 29 46.56 -23.97 -17.80
C THR A 29 47.29 -23.16 -18.87
N LYS A 30 48.56 -22.84 -18.55
CA LYS A 30 49.54 -22.19 -19.38
C LYS A 30 49.74 -22.87 -20.72
N THR A 31 49.67 -22.10 -21.81
CA THR A 31 50.54 -22.33 -22.97
C THR A 31 51.01 -20.98 -23.51
N SER A 32 52.31 -20.86 -23.58
CA SER A 32 53.05 -19.70 -24.01
C SER A 32 53.12 -19.65 -25.54
N THR A 33 52.64 -18.59 -26.16
CA THR A 33 53.14 -18.10 -27.45
C THR A 33 52.94 -16.59 -27.52
N ALA A 34 54.04 -15.88 -27.65
CA ALA A 34 54.11 -14.47 -27.89
C ALA A 34 53.46 -14.13 -29.26
N SER A 35 52.43 -13.32 -29.25
CA SER A 35 51.94 -12.71 -30.48
C SER A 35 51.71 -11.21 -30.27
N LEU A 36 52.40 -10.43 -31.09
CA LEU A 36 52.43 -8.96 -31.18
C LEU A 36 51.12 -8.33 -31.72
N LEU A 37 49.97 -8.91 -31.42
CA LEU A 37 48.67 -8.51 -32.01
C LEU A 37 47.75 -7.55 -31.19
N PRO A 38 48.09 -7.12 -29.96
CA PRO A 38 47.14 -6.18 -29.28
C PRO A 38 47.32 -4.72 -29.71
N SER A 39 48.42 -4.35 -30.39
CA SER A 39 48.67 -2.94 -30.71
C SER A 39 47.88 -2.41 -31.91
N LEU A 40 47.47 -3.28 -32.83
CA LEU A 40 46.71 -2.90 -34.03
C LEU A 40 45.19 -2.71 -33.76
N LEU A 41 44.64 -3.38 -32.74
CA LEU A 41 43.23 -3.27 -32.37
C LEU A 41 42.88 -1.94 -31.69
N VAL A 42 43.85 -1.36 -30.94
CA VAL A 42 43.62 -0.06 -30.26
C VAL A 42 43.68 1.11 -31.24
N ALA A 43 44.50 1.00 -32.31
CA ALA A 43 44.60 2.03 -33.35
C ALA A 43 43.37 2.08 -34.28
N GLY A 44 42.67 0.94 -34.47
CA GLY A 44 41.46 0.85 -35.27
C GLY A 44 40.21 1.44 -34.59
N LEU A 45 40.20 1.49 -33.26
CA LEU A 45 39.04 2.00 -32.49
C LEU A 45 38.95 3.53 -32.45
N LEU A 46 40.05 4.23 -32.83
CA LEU A 46 40.09 5.70 -32.84
C LEU A 46 39.64 6.33 -34.17
N LEU A 47 39.35 5.51 -35.18
CA LEU A 47 38.94 5.94 -36.52
C LEU A 47 37.45 5.67 -36.83
N VAL A 48 36.66 5.29 -35.84
CA VAL A 48 35.19 5.21 -36.01
C VAL A 48 34.66 6.63 -36.11
N PRO A 49 34.14 7.08 -37.26
CA PRO A 49 33.44 8.37 -37.32
C PRO A 49 32.27 8.29 -36.35
N THR A 50 32.27 9.15 -35.34
CA THR A 50 31.09 9.38 -34.49
C THR A 50 30.12 10.18 -35.35
N ASP A 51 29.31 9.48 -36.15
CA ASP A 51 28.10 10.07 -36.65
C ASP A 51 27.27 10.46 -35.44
N ASP A 52 27.08 11.75 -35.24
CA ASP A 52 26.11 12.29 -34.29
C ASP A 52 24.72 11.80 -34.71
N VAL A 53 24.33 10.61 -34.27
CA VAL A 53 22.97 10.13 -34.39
C VAL A 53 22.14 10.97 -33.45
N LYS A 54 21.73 12.15 -33.93
CA LYS A 54 20.62 12.90 -33.34
C LYS A 54 19.38 12.06 -33.55
N ALA A 55 19.05 11.23 -32.61
CA ALA A 55 17.74 10.62 -32.52
C ALA A 55 16.74 11.76 -32.24
N GLU A 56 16.26 12.39 -33.29
CA GLU A 56 15.14 13.30 -33.21
C GLU A 56 13.90 12.44 -32.95
N VAL A 57 13.57 12.32 -31.66
CA VAL A 57 12.34 11.66 -31.23
C VAL A 57 11.20 12.59 -31.64
N THR A 58 10.71 12.43 -32.86
CA THR A 58 9.51 13.11 -33.33
C THR A 58 8.32 12.40 -32.65
N ILE A 59 7.90 12.93 -31.52
CA ILE A 59 6.65 12.47 -30.88
C ILE A 59 5.50 12.98 -31.75
N ASP A 60 4.66 12.04 -32.19
CA ASP A 60 3.46 12.40 -32.94
C ASP A 60 2.57 13.34 -32.10
N PRO A 61 2.27 14.55 -32.58
CA PRO A 61 1.42 15.49 -31.84
C PRO A 61 0.05 14.91 -31.49
N ALA A 62 -0.45 13.95 -32.23
CA ALA A 62 -1.69 13.25 -31.93
C ALA A 62 -1.56 12.43 -30.62
N ILE A 63 -0.41 11.79 -30.40
CA ILE A 63 -0.15 11.04 -29.15
C ILE A 63 -0.05 11.99 -27.97
N LEU A 64 0.57 13.15 -28.11
CA LEU A 64 0.64 14.16 -27.05
C LEU A 64 -0.74 14.68 -26.69
N THR A 65 -1.58 14.98 -27.68
CA THR A 65 -2.95 15.44 -27.45
C THR A 65 -3.80 14.37 -26.75
N GLU A 66 -3.67 13.12 -27.17
CA GLU A 66 -4.38 12.00 -26.53
C GLU A 66 -3.90 11.79 -25.09
N LEU A 67 -2.60 11.87 -24.84
CA LEU A 67 -2.03 11.74 -23.52
C LEU A 67 -2.48 12.88 -22.60
N GLU A 68 -2.47 14.12 -23.10
CA GLU A 68 -2.96 15.29 -22.38
C GLU A 68 -4.45 15.15 -22.04
N ALA A 69 -5.27 14.71 -23.01
CA ALA A 69 -6.69 14.46 -22.79
C ALA A 69 -6.92 13.39 -21.72
N ARG A 70 -6.14 12.32 -21.70
CA ARG A 70 -6.23 11.27 -20.67
C ARG A 70 -5.75 11.75 -19.30
N LEU A 71 -4.69 12.54 -19.25
CA LEU A 71 -4.15 13.07 -17.98
C LEU A 71 -5.04 14.16 -17.38
N THR A 72 -5.73 14.94 -18.21
CA THR A 72 -6.65 15.99 -17.75
C THR A 72 -8.07 15.49 -17.52
N GLN A 73 -8.41 14.30 -18.02
CA GLN A 73 -9.71 13.70 -17.77
C GLN A 73 -9.85 13.38 -16.28
N ALA A 74 -10.88 13.96 -15.63
CA ALA A 74 -11.16 13.63 -14.24
C ALA A 74 -11.35 12.12 -14.09
N PRO A 75 -10.66 11.45 -13.15
CA PRO A 75 -10.78 10.02 -12.96
C PRO A 75 -12.24 9.65 -12.71
N ARG A 76 -12.77 8.71 -13.47
CA ARG A 76 -14.10 8.14 -13.20
C ARG A 76 -13.98 7.34 -11.93
N CYS A 77 -14.46 7.89 -10.83
CA CYS A 77 -14.37 7.22 -9.52
C CYS A 77 -15.36 6.04 -9.37
N LEU A 78 -16.28 5.84 -10.31
CA LEU A 78 -17.22 4.73 -10.25
C LEU A 78 -16.57 3.39 -10.63
N PRO A 79 -16.80 2.29 -9.86
CA PRO A 79 -17.70 2.18 -8.70
C PRO A 79 -17.08 2.68 -7.38
N ASN A 80 -15.80 2.92 -7.28
CA ASN A 80 -15.07 3.17 -6.03
C ASN A 80 -14.68 4.64 -5.87
N CYS A 81 -15.66 5.50 -5.57
CA CYS A 81 -15.41 6.91 -5.29
C CYS A 81 -14.84 7.16 -3.88
N ALA A 82 -14.65 6.13 -3.10
CA ALA A 82 -14.03 6.18 -1.77
C ALA A 82 -12.86 5.23 -1.64
N ALA A 83 -11.89 5.60 -0.82
CA ALA A 83 -10.80 4.75 -0.37
C ALA A 83 -10.65 4.88 1.15
N ILE A 84 -10.48 3.76 1.86
CA ILE A 84 -10.16 3.75 3.28
C ILE A 84 -8.63 3.73 3.42
N GLU A 85 -8.07 4.83 3.91
CA GLU A 85 -6.63 4.98 4.15
C GLU A 85 -6.19 4.13 5.33
N SER A 86 -6.93 4.19 6.44
CA SER A 86 -6.62 3.45 7.65
C SER A 86 -7.86 3.16 8.47
N VAL A 87 -7.79 2.06 9.23
CA VAL A 87 -8.77 1.66 10.24
C VAL A 87 -8.05 1.39 11.55
N LYS A 88 -8.47 2.05 12.62
CA LYS A 88 -8.03 1.78 13.98
C LYS A 88 -9.18 1.21 14.79
N LEU A 89 -9.02 0.02 15.31
CA LEU A 89 -9.95 -0.65 16.18
C LEU A 89 -9.47 -0.51 17.62
N ASN A 90 -10.36 -0.07 18.49
CA ASN A 90 -10.15 -0.09 19.93
C ASN A 90 -11.30 -0.86 20.58
N ALA A 91 -11.04 -2.11 20.98
CA ALA A 91 -12.03 -2.96 21.64
C ALA A 91 -11.60 -3.16 23.10
N GLN A 92 -12.32 -2.53 24.02
CA GLN A 92 -12.06 -2.56 25.45
C GLN A 92 -13.25 -3.18 26.17
N GLN A 93 -13.10 -4.41 26.66
CA GLN A 93 -14.19 -5.13 27.32
C GLN A 93 -15.50 -5.13 26.52
N ASP A 94 -16.44 -4.26 26.85
CA ASP A 94 -17.76 -4.18 26.22
C ASP A 94 -17.94 -2.96 25.31
N GLN A 95 -16.86 -2.23 25.01
CA GLN A 95 -16.92 -1.07 24.12
C GLN A 95 -16.04 -1.28 22.89
N LEU A 96 -16.61 -0.99 21.71
CA LEU A 96 -15.89 -0.93 20.45
C LEU A 96 -15.86 0.50 19.95
N THR A 97 -14.68 0.97 19.58
CA THR A 97 -14.48 2.22 18.86
C THR A 97 -13.72 1.91 17.57
N ILE A 98 -14.26 2.38 16.45
CA ILE A 98 -13.65 2.25 15.13
C ILE A 98 -13.38 3.66 14.61
N GLU A 99 -12.11 4.00 14.42
CA GLU A 99 -11.68 5.20 13.73
C GLU A 99 -11.28 4.84 12.30
N MET A 100 -11.92 5.45 11.32
CA MET A 100 -11.63 5.26 9.90
C MET A 100 -11.22 6.58 9.26
N VAL A 101 -10.12 6.58 8.52
CA VAL A 101 -9.75 7.69 7.65
C VAL A 101 -10.13 7.34 6.22
N VAL A 102 -11.01 8.15 5.64
CA VAL A 102 -11.61 7.91 4.33
C VAL A 102 -11.32 9.08 3.40
N HIS A 103 -10.89 8.76 2.19
CA HIS A 103 -10.78 9.72 1.09
C HIS A 103 -11.97 9.56 0.16
N SER A 104 -12.66 10.65 -0.12
CA SER A 104 -13.76 10.70 -1.07
C SER A 104 -13.37 11.60 -2.25
N SER A 105 -13.52 11.10 -3.47
CA SER A 105 -13.24 11.88 -4.69
C SER A 105 -14.43 12.73 -5.15
N ASP A 106 -15.62 12.47 -4.60
CA ASP A 106 -16.85 13.19 -4.88
C ASP A 106 -17.78 13.12 -3.68
N LEU A 107 -18.98 13.77 -3.74
CA LEU A 107 -20.06 13.57 -2.76
C LEU A 107 -20.56 12.13 -2.86
N ILE A 108 -20.41 11.37 -1.79
CA ILE A 108 -20.80 9.96 -1.73
C ILE A 108 -21.67 9.64 -0.53
N SER A 109 -22.39 8.52 -0.60
CA SER A 109 -22.99 7.84 0.54
C SER A 109 -22.20 6.57 0.84
N LEU A 110 -21.36 6.62 1.86
CA LEU A 110 -20.50 5.51 2.25
C LEU A 110 -21.25 4.55 3.16
N PRO A 111 -21.33 3.25 2.81
CA PRO A 111 -21.81 2.22 3.73
C PRO A 111 -20.85 2.07 4.92
N LEU A 112 -21.41 2.02 6.12
CA LEU A 112 -20.65 1.75 7.33
C LEU A 112 -20.62 0.25 7.62
N PRO A 113 -19.56 -0.26 8.27
CA PRO A 113 -19.43 -1.66 8.66
C PRO A 113 -20.35 -1.98 9.86
N ALA A 114 -21.65 -1.83 9.67
CA ALA A 114 -22.67 -1.98 10.70
C ALA A 114 -23.76 -2.95 10.25
N ASP A 115 -24.02 -3.95 11.07
CA ASP A 115 -25.07 -4.96 10.87
C ASP A 115 -25.90 -5.07 12.16
N LYS A 116 -27.19 -4.80 12.08
CA LYS A 116 -28.09 -4.87 13.24
C LYS A 116 -28.14 -6.23 13.92
N SER A 117 -27.87 -7.31 13.19
CA SER A 117 -27.86 -8.66 13.75
C SER A 117 -26.59 -8.91 14.59
N GLN A 118 -25.50 -8.25 14.25
CA GLN A 118 -24.20 -8.46 14.89
C GLN A 118 -23.81 -7.28 15.79
N TRP A 119 -23.78 -6.06 15.26
CA TRP A 119 -23.45 -4.87 16.02
C TRP A 119 -24.02 -3.62 15.35
N TRP A 120 -24.29 -2.61 16.15
CA TRP A 120 -24.82 -1.35 15.68
C TRP A 120 -24.19 -0.19 16.43
N PRO A 121 -23.65 0.83 15.72
CA PRO A 121 -23.03 1.96 16.38
C PRO A 121 -24.09 2.77 17.15
N THR A 122 -23.76 3.11 18.39
CA THR A 122 -24.56 4.01 19.22
C THR A 122 -24.31 5.47 18.88
N ARG A 123 -23.11 5.75 18.35
CA ARG A 123 -22.69 7.08 17.90
C ARG A 123 -21.80 6.98 16.69
N VAL A 124 -22.02 7.89 15.73
CA VAL A 124 -21.14 8.08 14.57
C VAL A 124 -20.86 9.56 14.43
N SER A 125 -19.58 9.91 14.28
CA SER A 125 -19.18 11.28 13.98
C SER A 125 -18.25 11.32 12.76
N VAL A 126 -18.31 12.44 12.04
CA VAL A 126 -17.46 12.77 10.91
C VAL A 126 -16.73 14.07 11.24
N ASP A 127 -15.41 14.06 11.22
CA ASP A 127 -14.56 15.22 11.54
C ASP A 127 -14.92 15.86 12.88
N GLY A 128 -15.22 15.01 13.86
CA GLY A 128 -15.59 15.41 15.23
C GLY A 128 -17.01 15.95 15.41
N LYS A 129 -17.84 15.95 14.36
CA LYS A 129 -19.26 16.35 14.42
C LYS A 129 -20.17 15.14 14.30
N ASP A 130 -21.28 15.13 15.01
CA ASP A 130 -22.27 14.05 14.90
C ASP A 130 -22.77 13.95 13.44
N ALA A 131 -22.73 12.75 12.90
CA ALA A 131 -23.05 12.49 11.51
C ALA A 131 -24.55 12.32 11.29
N THR A 132 -25.05 12.84 10.17
CA THR A 132 -26.38 12.49 9.68
C THR A 132 -26.32 11.13 9.01
N LEU A 133 -27.04 10.17 9.55
CA LEU A 133 -27.06 8.78 9.08
C LEU A 133 -28.37 8.50 8.36
N VAL A 134 -28.26 7.74 7.27
CA VAL A 134 -29.42 7.25 6.52
C VAL A 134 -29.38 5.73 6.53
N GLN A 135 -30.50 5.11 6.83
CA GLN A 135 -30.66 3.67 6.72
C GLN A 135 -31.26 3.34 5.36
N SER A 136 -30.56 2.50 4.59
CA SER A 136 -31.05 1.96 3.32
C SER A 136 -32.16 0.92 3.54
N ALA A 137 -32.94 0.64 2.50
CA ALA A 137 -33.95 -0.43 2.51
C ALA A 137 -33.37 -1.79 2.88
N ASN A 138 -32.10 -2.04 2.54
CA ASN A 138 -31.38 -3.28 2.89
C ASN A 138 -30.77 -3.23 4.31
N GLN A 139 -31.22 -2.32 5.16
CA GLN A 139 -30.75 -2.12 6.52
C GLN A 139 -29.28 -1.69 6.65
N THR A 140 -28.61 -1.36 5.55
CA THR A 140 -27.26 -0.81 5.56
C THR A 140 -27.28 0.62 6.09
N LEU A 141 -26.37 0.93 7.01
CA LEU A 141 -26.17 2.28 7.53
C LEU A 141 -25.26 3.07 6.60
N LEU A 142 -25.72 4.22 6.15
CA LEU A 142 -25.00 5.09 5.21
C LEU A 142 -24.68 6.42 5.88
N VAL A 143 -23.47 6.94 5.58
CA VAL A 143 -23.04 8.28 5.94
C VAL A 143 -22.71 9.08 4.69
N SER A 144 -23.19 10.33 4.60
CA SER A 144 -22.87 11.23 3.49
C SER A 144 -21.52 11.89 3.74
N LEU A 145 -20.61 11.77 2.78
CA LEU A 145 -19.28 12.38 2.80
C LEU A 145 -19.10 13.28 1.58
N PRO A 146 -18.77 14.55 1.75
CA PRO A 146 -18.39 15.41 0.64
C PRO A 146 -17.02 14.99 0.10
N LYS A 147 -16.60 15.59 -1.00
CA LYS A 147 -15.24 15.39 -1.52
C LYS A 147 -14.20 15.83 -0.49
N GLY A 148 -13.20 14.97 -0.25
CA GLY A 148 -12.11 15.28 0.66
C GLY A 148 -11.64 14.08 1.48
N ARG A 149 -10.82 14.38 2.48
CA ARG A 149 -10.34 13.42 3.49
C ARG A 149 -11.13 13.63 4.77
N HIS A 150 -11.72 12.57 5.29
CA HIS A 150 -12.61 12.60 6.45
C HIS A 150 -12.16 11.57 7.48
N THR A 151 -12.34 11.93 8.76
CA THR A 151 -12.15 11.01 9.88
C THR A 151 -13.52 10.65 10.45
N LEU A 152 -13.86 9.36 10.35
CA LEU A 152 -15.09 8.80 10.90
C LEU A 152 -14.76 8.10 12.22
N LEU A 153 -15.57 8.36 13.24
CA LEU A 153 -15.50 7.68 14.53
C LEU A 153 -16.84 7.01 14.81
N LEU A 154 -16.82 5.68 14.95
CA LEU A 154 -17.99 4.87 15.30
C LEU A 154 -17.76 4.29 16.70
N THR A 155 -18.76 4.39 17.55
CA THR A 155 -18.74 3.81 18.90
C THR A 155 -19.93 2.87 19.08
N ALA A 156 -19.70 1.69 19.64
CA ALA A 156 -20.74 0.70 19.92
C ALA A 156 -20.51 -0.03 21.24
N ASN A 157 -21.58 -0.57 21.78
CA ASN A 157 -21.54 -1.48 22.94
C ASN A 157 -21.49 -2.92 22.44
N LEU A 158 -20.57 -3.72 23.01
CA LEU A 158 -20.36 -5.14 22.69
C LEU A 158 -20.90 -6.07 23.79
N GLN A 159 -21.63 -5.55 24.78
CA GLN A 159 -22.15 -6.35 25.88
C GLN A 159 -22.97 -7.55 25.36
N GLY A 160 -22.67 -8.75 25.89
CA GLY A 160 -23.35 -9.99 25.50
C GLY A 160 -22.96 -10.49 24.09
N ARG A 161 -21.86 -10.00 23.51
CA ARG A 161 -21.30 -10.47 22.25
C ARG A 161 -20.00 -11.21 22.47
N ASP A 162 -19.86 -12.37 21.85
CA ASP A 162 -18.62 -13.17 21.89
C ASP A 162 -17.86 -13.13 20.58
N ALA A 163 -18.55 -12.79 19.49
CA ALA A 163 -17.95 -12.60 18.17
C ALA A 163 -18.70 -11.55 17.37
N LEU A 164 -18.01 -10.88 16.47
CA LEU A 164 -18.61 -9.99 15.48
C LEU A 164 -17.77 -9.97 14.20
N ASN A 165 -18.43 -9.73 13.07
CA ASN A 165 -17.82 -9.53 11.77
C ASN A 165 -18.09 -8.10 11.29
N LEU A 166 -17.03 -7.39 10.92
CA LEU A 166 -17.06 -6.04 10.39
C LEU A 166 -16.80 -6.10 8.89
N GLU A 167 -17.82 -5.81 8.08
CA GLU A 167 -17.68 -5.78 6.61
C GLU A 167 -17.54 -4.35 6.13
N PHE A 168 -16.47 -4.11 5.37
CA PHE A 168 -16.13 -2.79 4.83
C PHE A 168 -16.47 -2.69 3.35
N PRO A 169 -16.99 -1.55 2.87
CA PRO A 169 -17.42 -1.39 1.48
C PRO A 169 -16.26 -1.38 0.47
N VAL A 170 -15.05 -1.11 0.94
CA VAL A 170 -13.83 -1.06 0.13
C VAL A 170 -12.71 -1.81 0.83
N SER A 171 -11.70 -2.20 0.07
CA SER A 171 -10.54 -2.93 0.59
C SER A 171 -9.81 -2.14 1.66
N LEU A 172 -9.40 -2.85 2.70
CA LEU A 172 -8.59 -2.33 3.77
C LEU A 172 -7.10 -2.48 3.42
N HIS A 173 -6.31 -1.47 3.75
CA HIS A 173 -4.86 -1.47 3.53
C HIS A 173 -4.10 -1.38 4.86
N ASN A 174 -4.47 -0.44 5.71
CA ASN A 174 -3.82 -0.21 6.99
C ASN A 174 -4.83 -0.45 8.11
N VAL A 175 -4.64 -1.51 8.86
CA VAL A 175 -5.45 -1.84 10.03
C VAL A 175 -4.56 -1.92 11.26
N SER A 176 -4.95 -1.22 12.31
CA SER A 176 -4.35 -1.34 13.64
C SER A 176 -5.43 -1.66 14.66
N ALA A 177 -5.12 -2.56 15.58
CA ALA A 177 -6.05 -2.97 16.61
C ALA A 177 -5.38 -2.84 17.99
N ASN A 178 -6.09 -2.20 18.92
CA ASN A 178 -5.76 -2.17 20.34
C ASN A 178 -6.91 -2.84 21.09
N THR A 179 -6.69 -4.06 21.57
CA THR A 179 -7.76 -4.87 22.13
C THR A 179 -7.42 -5.34 23.53
N ASN A 180 -8.45 -5.34 24.39
CA ASN A 180 -8.39 -5.94 25.72
C ASN A 180 -9.58 -6.88 25.91
N GLY A 181 -9.30 -8.19 25.96
CA GLY A 181 -10.33 -9.23 26.01
C GLY A 181 -10.94 -9.57 24.64
N TRP A 182 -10.31 -9.15 23.55
CA TRP A 182 -10.70 -9.48 22.19
C TRP A 182 -9.49 -9.82 21.33
N GLU A 183 -9.67 -10.72 20.39
CA GLU A 183 -8.72 -11.06 19.34
C GLU A 183 -9.28 -10.60 17.99
N VAL A 184 -8.43 -10.02 17.16
CA VAL A 184 -8.81 -9.53 15.81
C VAL A 184 -8.11 -10.37 14.76
N SER A 185 -8.87 -10.87 13.80
CA SER A 185 -8.39 -11.61 12.65
C SER A 185 -8.92 -10.99 11.34
N GLY A 186 -8.33 -11.42 10.21
CA GLY A 186 -8.71 -10.90 8.89
C GLY A 186 -8.05 -9.55 8.55
N ALA A 187 -7.08 -9.08 9.34
CA ALA A 187 -6.32 -7.89 8.96
C ALA A 187 -5.55 -8.11 7.64
N PRO A 188 -5.47 -7.08 6.76
CA PRO A 188 -4.75 -7.20 5.50
C PRO A 188 -3.26 -7.47 5.74
N THR A 189 -2.67 -8.25 4.84
CA THR A 189 -1.22 -8.48 4.77
C THR A 189 -0.66 -7.79 3.52
N ALA A 190 0.68 -7.77 3.37
CA ALA A 190 1.32 -7.17 2.20
C ALA A 190 0.86 -7.79 0.85
N GLU A 191 0.40 -9.05 0.89
CA GLU A 191 0.01 -9.83 -0.29
C GLU A 191 -1.52 -9.98 -0.43
N GLN A 192 -2.29 -9.71 0.63
CA GLN A 192 -3.72 -9.98 0.65
C GLN A 192 -4.52 -8.77 1.17
N HIS A 193 -5.40 -8.26 0.32
CA HIS A 193 -6.39 -7.27 0.70
C HIS A 193 -7.54 -7.92 1.45
N SER A 194 -8.08 -7.25 2.44
CA SER A 194 -9.23 -7.70 3.21
C SER A 194 -10.37 -6.71 3.09
N HIS A 195 -11.60 -7.23 3.11
CA HIS A 195 -12.83 -6.45 3.19
C HIS A 195 -13.56 -6.67 4.51
N SER A 196 -13.07 -7.58 5.35
CA SER A 196 -13.72 -7.91 6.61
C SER A 196 -12.71 -8.12 7.73
N LEU A 197 -13.12 -7.77 8.94
CA LEU A 197 -12.39 -8.03 10.17
C LEU A 197 -13.28 -8.82 11.12
N GLN A 198 -12.74 -9.85 11.72
CA GLN A 198 -13.45 -10.65 12.70
C GLN A 198 -12.87 -10.38 14.09
N LEU A 199 -13.73 -10.14 15.06
CA LEU A 199 -13.38 -9.99 16.46
C LEU A 199 -13.99 -11.13 17.23
N HIS A 200 -13.18 -11.80 18.06
CA HIS A 200 -13.59 -12.86 18.97
C HIS A 200 -13.22 -12.47 20.39
N ARG A 201 -14.16 -12.70 21.34
CA ARG A 201 -13.87 -12.49 22.76
C ARG A 201 -12.90 -13.56 23.23
N VAL A 202 -11.80 -13.14 23.85
CA VAL A 202 -10.87 -14.05 24.49
C VAL A 202 -11.42 -14.33 25.90
N GLU A 203 -11.80 -15.58 26.14
CA GLU A 203 -12.17 -16.04 27.46
C GLU A 203 -10.92 -15.96 28.35
N ARG A 204 -10.93 -15.15 29.39
CA ARG A 204 -9.84 -15.17 30.36
C ARG A 204 -9.89 -16.55 31.01
N ASP A 205 -8.81 -17.32 30.94
CA ASP A 205 -8.64 -18.58 31.66
C ASP A 205 -9.22 -18.42 33.07
N GLN A 206 -10.41 -18.99 33.28
CA GLN A 206 -10.90 -19.15 34.65
C GLN A 206 -9.90 -20.04 35.34
N PRO A 207 -9.33 -19.64 36.48
CA PRO A 207 -8.48 -20.53 37.27
C PRO A 207 -9.30 -21.82 37.49
N PRO A 208 -8.66 -23.00 37.38
CA PRO A 208 -9.36 -24.27 37.55
C PRO A 208 -10.14 -24.25 38.87
N PRO A 209 -11.39 -24.76 38.88
CA PRO A 209 -12.21 -24.77 40.06
C PRO A 209 -11.39 -25.45 41.17
N LYS A 210 -11.25 -24.75 42.30
CA LYS A 210 -10.61 -25.32 43.48
C LYS A 210 -11.37 -26.59 43.82
N SER A 211 -10.72 -27.75 43.66
CA SER A 211 -11.22 -29.01 44.16
C SER A 211 -11.31 -28.85 45.69
N ASP A 212 -12.54 -28.81 46.21
CA ASP A 212 -12.76 -28.91 47.64
C ASP A 212 -12.20 -30.25 48.10
N PRO A 213 -11.33 -30.29 49.11
CA PRO A 213 -10.92 -31.55 49.72
C PRO A 213 -12.11 -32.15 50.45
N LEU A 214 -12.41 -33.40 50.12
CA LEU A 214 -13.35 -34.27 50.84
C LEU A 214 -12.84 -34.54 52.28
#